data_ce7cf8dc1d2870041541a8a23acc3595
#
_entry.id   ce7cf8dc1d2870041541a8a23acc3595
#
_cell.length_a   1.000
_cell.length_b   1.000
_cell.length_c   1.000
_cell.angle_alpha   90.00
_cell.angle_beta   90.00
_cell.angle_gamma   90.00
#
_symmetry.space_group_name_H-M   'P 1'
#
loop_
_entity.id
_entity.type
_entity.pdbx_description
1 polymer ?
#
loop_
_entity_poly.entity_id
_entity_poly.type
_entity_poly.pdbx_seq_one_letter_code
_entity_poly.pdbx_strand_id
1 'polypeptide(L)'
;QEIGLNLGADVPFFIFGETAFAEGVGEDLQPMSVPPAWYVVVAPNVSVPTAEVFSEKGLTRDSEILIMRAFAMHTTRNDMQATVCKKFPEVAEALSWLSQYGAARMSGSGACIFAPFDSKEKAEQVAGLAPQGWKVWVAEGLDRHPLKAWVV
;
A
#
# COMPACT_ATOMS: atom_id res chain seq x y z
N GLN A 1 -6.86 -18.93 -10.35
CA GLN A 1 -6.72 -18.21 -9.05
C GLN A 1 -6.41 -19.17 -7.90
N GLU A 2 -7.04 -20.35 -7.78
CA GLU A 2 -6.78 -21.35 -6.70
C GLU A 2 -5.31 -21.74 -6.60
N ILE A 3 -4.62 -22.00 -7.73
CA ILE A 3 -3.18 -22.32 -7.72
C ILE A 3 -2.36 -21.14 -7.21
N GLY A 4 -2.76 -19.92 -7.57
CA GLY A 4 -2.10 -18.71 -7.12
C GLY A 4 -2.18 -18.51 -5.61
N LEU A 5 -3.35 -18.77 -5.01
CA LEU A 5 -3.55 -18.65 -3.56
C LEU A 5 -2.63 -19.60 -2.77
N ASN A 6 -2.36 -20.79 -3.30
CA ASN A 6 -1.43 -21.74 -2.69
C ASN A 6 0.04 -21.27 -2.74
N LEU A 7 0.37 -20.31 -3.60
CA LEU A 7 1.71 -19.71 -3.71
C LEU A 7 1.88 -18.49 -2.82
N GLY A 8 0.80 -17.77 -2.52
CA GLY A 8 0.80 -16.59 -1.66
C GLY A 8 -0.49 -15.78 -1.78
N ALA A 9 -0.86 -15.08 -0.71
CA ALA A 9 -2.11 -14.32 -0.62
C ALA A 9 -2.25 -13.23 -1.69
N ASP A 10 -1.14 -12.60 -2.09
CA ASP A 10 -1.14 -11.52 -3.09
C ASP A 10 -1.15 -12.03 -4.55
N VAL A 11 -0.84 -13.33 -4.78
CA VAL A 11 -0.74 -13.89 -6.15
C VAL A 11 -2.06 -13.83 -6.92
N PRO A 12 -3.24 -14.11 -6.31
CA PRO A 12 -4.53 -13.97 -6.98
C PRO A 12 -4.77 -12.57 -7.55
N PHE A 13 -4.38 -11.53 -6.83
CA PHE A 13 -4.50 -10.14 -7.29
C PHE A 13 -3.67 -9.87 -8.55
N PHE A 14 -2.42 -10.31 -8.60
CA PHE A 14 -1.57 -10.14 -9.78
C PHE A 14 -2.06 -10.95 -10.98
N ILE A 15 -2.65 -12.13 -10.76
CA ILE A 15 -3.30 -12.91 -11.83
C ILE A 15 -4.58 -12.22 -12.31
N PHE A 16 -5.35 -11.63 -11.40
CA PHE A 16 -6.54 -10.85 -11.73
C PHE A 16 -6.17 -9.66 -12.63
N GLY A 17 -5.08 -8.97 -12.30
CA GLY A 17 -4.42 -7.98 -13.15
C GLY A 17 -5.23 -6.71 -13.42
N GLU A 18 -6.14 -6.35 -12.55
CA GLU A 18 -6.89 -5.08 -12.55
C GLU A 18 -6.97 -4.53 -11.14
N THR A 19 -7.21 -3.21 -11.02
CA THR A 19 -7.53 -2.62 -9.72
C THR A 19 -8.80 -3.26 -9.16
N ALA A 20 -8.72 -3.74 -7.94
CA ALA A 20 -9.80 -4.49 -7.30
C ALA A 20 -9.94 -4.15 -5.82
N PHE A 21 -11.17 -4.28 -5.33
CA PHE A 21 -11.45 -4.43 -3.92
C PHE A 21 -11.29 -5.91 -3.56
N ALA A 22 -10.51 -6.19 -2.52
CA ALA A 22 -10.20 -7.56 -2.10
C ALA A 22 -10.82 -7.84 -0.73
N GLU A 23 -11.47 -8.99 -0.61
CA GLU A 23 -12.05 -9.50 0.63
C GLU A 23 -11.45 -10.89 0.96
N GLY A 24 -11.81 -11.42 2.11
CA GLY A 24 -11.25 -12.69 2.59
C GLY A 24 -9.78 -12.53 3.00
N VAL A 25 -8.91 -13.43 2.52
CA VAL A 25 -7.45 -13.32 2.65
C VAL A 25 -6.82 -12.66 1.41
N GLY A 26 -7.63 -12.03 0.53
CA GLY A 26 -7.22 -11.37 -0.71
C GLY A 26 -7.63 -12.13 -1.98
N GLU A 27 -8.42 -13.19 -1.87
CA GLU A 27 -8.85 -14.02 -2.99
C GLU A 27 -10.19 -13.61 -3.60
N ASP A 28 -11.08 -12.98 -2.85
CA ASP A 28 -12.35 -12.46 -3.37
C ASP A 28 -12.12 -11.05 -3.93
N LEU A 29 -12.00 -10.97 -5.25
CA LEU A 29 -11.58 -9.79 -5.97
C LEU A 29 -12.75 -9.22 -6.78
N GLN A 30 -13.15 -8.00 -6.47
CA GLN A 30 -14.17 -7.25 -7.19
C GLN A 30 -13.52 -6.09 -7.94
N PRO A 31 -13.67 -6.00 -9.29
CA PRO A 31 -13.05 -4.91 -10.05
C PRO A 31 -13.58 -3.57 -9.55
N MET A 32 -12.68 -2.61 -9.42
CA MET A 32 -13.05 -1.24 -9.08
C MET A 32 -12.20 -0.23 -9.88
N SER A 33 -12.78 0.94 -10.10
CA SER A 33 -12.04 2.06 -10.69
C SER A 33 -11.63 3.04 -9.60
N VAL A 34 -10.37 3.47 -9.63
CA VAL A 34 -9.83 4.52 -8.77
C VAL A 34 -9.38 5.70 -9.63
N PRO A 35 -9.42 6.94 -9.12
CA PRO A 35 -8.88 8.07 -9.85
C PRO A 35 -7.41 7.85 -10.20
N PRO A 36 -6.97 8.20 -11.43
CA PRO A 36 -5.56 8.16 -11.78
C PRO A 36 -4.72 8.96 -10.80
N ALA A 37 -3.61 8.42 -10.37
CA ALA A 37 -2.71 9.09 -9.45
C ALA A 37 -1.25 8.70 -9.71
N TRP A 38 -0.34 9.60 -9.37
CA TRP A 38 1.08 9.32 -9.22
C TRP A 38 1.39 9.07 -7.76
N TYR A 39 2.26 8.15 -7.48
CA TYR A 39 2.62 7.78 -6.11
C TYR A 39 4.08 8.06 -5.84
N VAL A 40 4.35 8.68 -4.70
CA VAL A 40 5.68 8.62 -4.08
C VAL A 40 5.69 7.43 -3.14
N VAL A 41 6.65 6.53 -3.35
CA VAL A 41 6.86 5.36 -2.50
C VAL A 41 8.19 5.52 -1.80
N VAL A 42 8.19 5.43 -0.49
CA VAL A 42 9.37 5.56 0.37
C VAL A 42 9.62 4.23 1.10
N ALA A 43 10.82 3.70 0.97
CA ALA A 43 11.28 2.58 1.79
C ALA A 43 12.38 3.08 2.74
N PRO A 44 12.08 3.22 4.03
CA PRO A 44 13.08 3.50 5.04
C PRO A 44 14.05 2.31 5.17
N ASN A 45 15.25 2.57 5.69
CA ASN A 45 16.28 1.53 5.80
C ASN A 45 16.06 0.60 7.00
N VAL A 46 14.89 -0.04 7.04
CA VAL A 46 14.50 -1.01 8.08
C VAL A 46 13.73 -2.17 7.45
N SER A 47 13.90 -3.37 8.01
CA SER A 47 13.11 -4.55 7.64
C SER A 47 12.08 -4.82 8.72
N VAL A 48 10.81 -4.94 8.31
CA VAL A 48 9.70 -5.27 9.21
C VAL A 48 9.26 -6.71 8.94
N PRO A 49 9.53 -7.65 9.86
CA PRO A 49 9.12 -9.04 9.71
C PRO A 49 7.60 -9.16 9.83
N THR A 50 6.93 -9.53 8.75
CA THR A 50 5.47 -9.64 8.68
C THR A 50 4.87 -10.54 9.78
N ALA A 51 5.50 -11.68 10.07
CA ALA A 51 5.06 -12.60 11.12
C ALA A 51 5.09 -11.94 12.52
N GLU A 52 6.06 -11.07 12.76
CA GLU A 52 6.19 -10.34 14.01
C GLU A 52 5.05 -9.33 14.19
N VAL A 53 4.67 -8.61 13.12
CA VAL A 53 3.55 -7.68 13.12
C VAL A 53 2.25 -8.41 13.44
N PHE A 54 1.99 -9.54 12.78
CA PHE A 54 0.78 -10.33 13.02
C PHE A 54 0.72 -10.97 14.42
N SER A 55 1.86 -11.21 15.07
CA SER A 55 1.91 -11.75 16.44
C SER A 55 1.67 -10.71 17.53
N GLU A 56 1.69 -9.41 17.20
CA GLU A 56 1.54 -8.35 18.18
C GLU A 56 0.14 -8.33 18.83
N LYS A 57 0.13 -8.29 20.16
CA LYS A 57 -1.11 -8.26 20.95
C LYS A 57 -1.92 -6.96 20.79
N GLY A 58 -1.25 -5.88 20.42
CA GLY A 58 -1.85 -4.56 20.19
C GLY A 58 -2.42 -4.36 18.79
N LEU A 59 -2.35 -5.38 17.92
CA LEU A 59 -2.91 -5.29 16.58
C LEU A 59 -4.43 -5.32 16.64
N THR A 60 -5.08 -4.31 16.06
CA THR A 60 -6.54 -4.26 15.89
C THR A 60 -6.95 -5.35 14.90
N ARG A 61 -7.85 -6.25 15.33
CA ARG A 61 -8.33 -7.39 14.52
C ARG A 61 -9.83 -7.39 14.29
N ASP A 62 -10.53 -6.46 14.93
CA ASP A 62 -11.98 -6.29 14.94
C ASP A 62 -12.41 -4.93 14.37
N SER A 63 -11.63 -4.42 13.43
CA SER A 63 -11.98 -3.20 12.71
C SER A 63 -13.30 -3.37 11.97
N GLU A 64 -14.09 -2.30 11.92
CA GLU A 64 -15.30 -2.28 11.10
C GLU A 64 -14.96 -2.65 9.64
N ILE A 65 -15.78 -3.49 9.05
CA ILE A 65 -15.65 -3.89 7.66
C ILE A 65 -15.77 -2.64 6.78
N LEU A 66 -14.71 -2.35 6.03
CA LEU A 66 -14.71 -1.26 5.06
C LEU A 66 -15.57 -1.66 3.89
N ILE A 67 -16.72 -1.01 3.73
CA ILE A 67 -17.51 -1.16 2.51
C ILE A 67 -16.83 -0.40 1.37
N MET A 68 -16.98 -0.89 0.14
CA MET A 68 -16.38 -0.34 -1.09
C MET A 68 -16.60 1.19 -1.22
N ARG A 69 -17.72 1.74 -0.72
CA ARG A 69 -18.01 3.18 -0.67
C ARG A 69 -17.04 3.98 0.20
N ALA A 70 -16.60 3.43 1.34
CA ALA A 70 -15.66 4.11 2.24
C ALA A 70 -14.25 4.17 1.63
N PHE A 71 -13.90 3.17 0.82
CA PHE A 71 -12.65 3.16 0.07
C PHE A 71 -12.59 4.31 -0.94
N ALA A 72 -13.66 4.54 -1.69
CA ALA A 72 -13.76 5.63 -2.66
C ALA A 72 -13.68 7.03 -2.01
N MET A 73 -13.96 7.16 -0.72
CA MET A 73 -13.93 8.43 0.04
C MET A 73 -12.58 8.68 0.75
N HIS A 74 -11.51 7.97 0.42
CA HIS A 74 -10.16 8.12 1.02
C HIS A 74 -10.08 7.94 2.56
N THR A 75 -11.08 7.32 3.17
CA THR A 75 -11.13 7.09 4.63
C THR A 75 -10.52 5.76 5.07
N THR A 76 -9.80 5.10 4.18
CA THR A 76 -9.16 3.81 4.48
C THR A 76 -7.95 3.99 5.39
N ARG A 77 -7.78 3.06 6.32
CA ARG A 77 -6.63 2.99 7.24
C ARG A 77 -5.92 1.65 7.09
N ASN A 78 -4.69 1.60 7.53
CA ASN A 78 -3.96 0.36 7.71
C ASN A 78 -3.88 0.04 9.21
N ASP A 79 -4.57 -0.99 9.66
CA ASP A 79 -4.64 -1.34 11.09
C ASP A 79 -3.29 -1.77 11.68
N MET A 80 -2.36 -2.20 10.84
CA MET A 80 -0.99 -2.52 11.25
C MET A 80 -0.12 -1.27 11.46
N GLN A 81 -0.46 -0.13 10.84
CA GLN A 81 0.38 1.07 10.79
C GLN A 81 0.75 1.58 12.19
N ALA A 82 -0.22 1.71 13.09
CA ALA A 82 0.04 2.23 14.44
C ALA A 82 0.99 1.32 15.23
N THR A 83 0.81 0.01 15.12
CA THR A 83 1.65 -0.99 15.78
C THR A 83 3.07 -0.99 15.23
N VAL A 84 3.21 -0.93 13.91
CA VAL A 84 4.51 -0.90 13.23
C VAL A 84 5.26 0.39 13.55
N CYS A 85 4.60 1.55 13.45
CA CYS A 85 5.23 2.83 13.77
C CYS A 85 5.70 2.93 15.24
N LYS A 86 5.00 2.30 16.16
CA LYS A 86 5.42 2.23 17.56
C LYS A 86 6.70 1.41 17.75
N LYS A 87 6.87 0.35 16.97
CA LYS A 87 7.96 -0.62 17.11
C LYS A 87 9.17 -0.28 16.25
N PHE A 88 8.94 0.36 15.11
CA PHE A 88 9.95 0.73 14.12
C PHE A 88 9.92 2.25 13.90
N PRO A 89 10.73 3.02 14.67
CA PRO A 89 10.77 4.49 14.58
C PRO A 89 11.07 5.01 13.17
N GLU A 90 11.87 4.27 12.38
CA GLU A 90 12.23 4.62 11.01
C GLU A 90 11.00 4.65 10.09
N VAL A 91 10.04 3.76 10.33
CA VAL A 91 8.76 3.74 9.60
C VAL A 91 7.90 4.94 10.01
N ALA A 92 7.86 5.25 11.31
CA ALA A 92 7.14 6.41 11.82
C ALA A 92 7.72 7.74 11.29
N GLU A 93 9.03 7.85 11.19
CA GLU A 93 9.72 9.00 10.61
C GLU A 93 9.36 9.18 9.13
N ALA A 94 9.45 8.11 8.34
CA ALA A 94 9.10 8.14 6.92
C ALA A 94 7.62 8.50 6.70
N LEU A 95 6.71 7.95 7.52
CA LEU A 95 5.30 8.28 7.48
C LEU A 95 5.06 9.75 7.82
N SER A 96 5.66 10.24 8.89
CA SER A 96 5.55 11.64 9.33
C SER A 96 6.07 12.61 8.28
N TRP A 97 7.22 12.28 7.66
CA TRP A 97 7.80 13.09 6.61
C TRP A 97 6.89 13.17 5.39
N LEU A 98 6.45 12.03 4.84
CA LEU A 98 5.62 12.01 3.62
C LEU A 98 4.23 12.62 3.88
N SER A 99 3.72 12.53 5.10
CA SER A 99 2.43 13.13 5.51
C SER A 99 2.42 14.66 5.45
N GLN A 100 3.56 15.31 5.40
CA GLN A 100 3.66 16.78 5.23
C GLN A 100 3.28 17.20 3.80
N TYR A 101 3.33 16.29 2.84
CA TYR A 101 3.13 16.57 1.41
C TYR A 101 1.86 15.95 0.84
N GLY A 102 1.31 14.91 1.47
CA GLY A 102 0.13 14.21 0.97
C GLY A 102 -0.48 13.23 1.97
N ALA A 103 -1.53 12.53 1.56
CA ALA A 103 -2.20 11.51 2.39
C ALA A 103 -1.36 10.24 2.47
N ALA A 104 -0.29 10.27 3.26
CA ALA A 104 0.65 9.16 3.40
C ALA A 104 0.08 8.00 4.19
N ARG A 105 0.40 6.77 3.77
CA ARG A 105 0.02 5.51 4.41
C ARG A 105 1.12 4.47 4.29
N MET A 106 1.15 3.55 5.25
CA MET A 106 1.98 2.36 5.17
C MET A 106 1.32 1.30 4.28
N SER A 107 2.10 0.65 3.44
CA SER A 107 1.67 -0.46 2.59
C SER A 107 1.84 -1.79 3.33
N GLY A 108 0.77 -2.60 3.36
CA GLY A 108 0.78 -3.92 3.98
C GLY A 108 1.31 -3.92 5.41
N SER A 109 2.21 -4.84 5.72
CA SER A 109 2.89 -4.92 7.04
C SER A 109 4.08 -3.96 7.20
N GLY A 110 4.34 -3.09 6.21
CA GLY A 110 5.50 -2.18 6.18
C GLY A 110 6.69 -2.83 5.43
N ALA A 111 7.89 -2.20 5.37
CA ALA A 111 8.20 -0.85 5.86
C ALA A 111 7.82 0.28 4.89
N CYS A 112 7.34 -0.04 3.67
CA CYS A 112 7.07 0.95 2.64
C CYS A 112 5.92 1.88 3.02
N ILE A 113 6.12 3.16 2.77
CA ILE A 113 5.12 4.24 2.90
C ILE A 113 4.83 4.78 1.51
N PHE A 114 3.59 5.16 1.25
CA PHE A 114 3.23 5.78 -0.02
C PHE A 114 2.25 6.93 0.18
N ALA A 115 2.23 7.86 -0.78
CA ALA A 115 1.20 8.90 -0.87
C ALA A 115 0.83 9.16 -2.33
N PRO A 116 -0.46 9.40 -2.64
CA PRO A 116 -0.91 9.78 -3.97
C PRO A 116 -0.71 11.27 -4.24
N PHE A 117 -0.48 11.60 -5.52
CA PHE A 117 -0.36 12.96 -6.05
C PHE A 117 -1.09 13.06 -7.40
N ASP A 118 -1.58 14.26 -7.71
CA ASP A 118 -2.39 14.52 -8.90
C ASP A 118 -1.55 14.56 -10.19
N SER A 119 -0.22 14.75 -10.08
CA SER A 119 0.68 14.81 -11.23
C SER A 119 2.06 14.22 -10.95
N LYS A 120 2.73 13.81 -12.03
CA LYS A 120 4.10 13.30 -12.00
C LYS A 120 5.08 14.33 -11.46
N GLU A 121 4.97 15.56 -11.91
CA GLU A 121 5.85 16.66 -11.55
C GLU A 121 5.83 16.92 -10.05
N LYS A 122 4.62 16.87 -9.45
CA LYS A 122 4.43 17.06 -8.00
C LYS A 122 5.03 15.90 -7.21
N ALA A 123 4.83 14.66 -7.69
CA ALA A 123 5.43 13.50 -7.07
C ALA A 123 6.97 13.53 -7.16
N GLU A 124 7.53 13.89 -8.32
CA GLU A 124 8.98 14.02 -8.53
C GLU A 124 9.58 15.13 -7.65
N GLN A 125 8.89 16.26 -7.52
CA GLN A 125 9.31 17.34 -6.62
C GLN A 125 9.41 16.85 -5.17
N VAL A 126 8.39 16.16 -4.67
CA VAL A 126 8.40 15.63 -3.31
C VAL A 126 9.47 14.54 -3.14
N ALA A 127 9.59 13.63 -4.10
CA ALA A 127 10.64 12.60 -4.07
C ALA A 127 12.05 13.19 -3.99
N GLY A 128 12.30 14.31 -4.69
CA GLY A 128 13.57 15.04 -4.66
C GLY A 128 13.92 15.69 -3.31
N LEU A 129 12.94 15.83 -2.40
CA LEU A 129 13.13 16.38 -1.06
C LEU A 129 13.41 15.30 0.00
N ALA A 130 13.43 14.02 -0.40
CA ALA A 130 13.57 12.92 0.54
C ALA A 130 14.92 12.96 1.28
N PRO A 131 14.93 12.63 2.58
CA PRO A 131 16.14 12.47 3.34
C PRO A 131 17.12 11.47 2.71
N GLN A 132 18.42 11.71 2.86
CA GLN A 132 19.45 10.79 2.42
C GLN A 132 19.34 9.46 3.16
N GLY A 133 19.58 8.37 2.44
CA GLY A 133 19.56 7.01 2.98
C GLY A 133 18.23 6.26 2.78
N TRP A 134 17.15 6.95 2.42
CA TRP A 134 15.91 6.28 2.02
C TRP A 134 15.92 5.93 0.54
N LYS A 135 15.28 4.82 0.20
CA LYS A 135 14.97 4.52 -1.20
C LYS A 135 13.61 5.13 -1.54
N VAL A 136 13.57 5.90 -2.63
CA VAL A 136 12.35 6.60 -3.04
C VAL A 136 12.10 6.36 -4.52
N TRP A 137 10.84 6.12 -4.86
CA TRP A 137 10.39 5.94 -6.25
C TRP A 137 9.16 6.80 -6.51
N VAL A 138 9.03 7.23 -7.77
CA VAL A 138 7.80 7.78 -8.31
C VAL A 138 7.22 6.73 -9.26
N ALA A 139 5.95 6.39 -9.06
CA ALA A 139 5.25 5.39 -9.86
C ALA A 139 3.87 5.90 -10.29
N GLU A 140 3.47 5.56 -11.50
CA GLU A 140 2.12 5.78 -11.98
C GLU A 140 1.19 4.68 -11.46
N GLY A 141 0.00 5.05 -10.99
CA GLY A 141 -1.05 4.10 -10.67
C GLY A 141 -1.65 3.52 -11.94
N LEU A 142 -1.77 2.20 -12.02
CA LEU A 142 -2.29 1.51 -13.19
C LEU A 142 -3.61 0.81 -12.86
N ASP A 143 -4.65 1.02 -13.66
CA ASP A 143 -5.91 0.28 -13.54
C ASP A 143 -5.78 -1.17 -14.03
N ARG A 144 -4.86 -1.42 -14.95
CA ARG A 144 -4.59 -2.74 -15.53
C ARG A 144 -3.11 -3.07 -15.54
N HIS A 145 -2.80 -4.29 -15.15
CA HIS A 145 -1.44 -4.81 -15.25
C HIS A 145 -1.01 -4.93 -16.73
N PRO A 146 0.16 -4.41 -17.12
CA PRO A 146 0.60 -4.42 -18.54
C PRO A 146 0.64 -5.83 -19.15
N LEU A 147 0.98 -6.85 -18.38
CA LEU A 147 1.03 -8.24 -18.84
C LEU A 147 -0.35 -8.86 -19.07
N LYS A 148 -1.44 -8.23 -18.61
CA LYS A 148 -2.80 -8.76 -18.86
C LYS A 148 -3.13 -8.84 -20.36
N ALA A 149 -2.55 -7.97 -21.16
CA ALA A 149 -2.71 -8.02 -22.63
C ALA A 149 -2.00 -9.22 -23.29
N TRP A 150 -1.14 -9.94 -22.57
CA TRP A 150 -0.37 -11.09 -23.06
C TRP A 150 -1.01 -12.44 -22.71
N VAL A 151 -2.02 -12.43 -21.85
CA VAL A 151 -2.81 -13.60 -21.49
C VAL A 151 -3.99 -13.68 -22.46
N VAL A 152 -3.82 -14.46 -23.51
CA VAL A 152 -4.87 -14.80 -24.50
C VAL A 152 -5.52 -16.12 -24.09
#